data_ba5561741c65c005cf2b1c5e6199bb79
#
_entry.id   ba5561741c65c005cf2b1c5e6199bb79
#
_cell.length_a   1.000
_cell.length_b   1.000
_cell.length_c   1.000
_cell.angle_alpha   90.00
_cell.angle_beta   90.00
_cell.angle_gamma   90.00
#
_symmetry.space_group_name_H-M   'P 1'
#
loop_
_entity.id
_entity.type
_entity.pdbx_description
1 polymer ?
#
loop_
_entity_poly.entity_id
_entity_poly.type
_entity_poly.pdbx_seq_one_letter_code
_entity_poly.pdbx_strand_id
1 'polypeptide(L)'
;MEAHSILERIKSIIGEADLIWVDDQPGDPYLVIPKEKLRRLAINMKGDPHLAFDTLMCLSGVHNMGEQDEMEVVYHLCSLRHRHQFILKVKLDRPAFFPHFYLRVDSVSGIWSAAAWMEREVYDMFGIHFVGHDDFRRLLLPTDWEGHPLQKDYQESDVYQGIGTTREEIEGVLAEESG
;
A
#
# COMPACT_ATOMS: atom_id res chain seq x y z
N MET A 1 -4.76 17.73 -17.21
CA MET A 1 -6.13 17.92 -16.64
C MET A 1 -5.98 18.31 -15.18
N GLU A 2 -6.89 19.15 -14.68
CA GLU A 2 -6.97 19.45 -13.26
C GLU A 2 -7.59 18.27 -12.49
N ALA A 3 -7.26 18.10 -11.21
CA ALA A 3 -7.69 16.98 -10.39
C ALA A 3 -9.22 16.79 -10.36
N HIS A 4 -9.98 17.89 -10.32
CA HIS A 4 -11.43 17.83 -10.34
C HIS A 4 -12.01 17.28 -11.67
N SER A 5 -11.40 17.61 -12.80
CA SER A 5 -11.83 17.07 -14.11
C SER A 5 -11.52 15.57 -14.20
N ILE A 6 -10.44 15.11 -13.59
CA ILE A 6 -10.11 13.68 -13.49
C ILE A 6 -11.15 12.97 -12.62
N LEU A 7 -11.51 13.56 -11.47
CA LEU A 7 -12.53 13.05 -10.57
C LEU A 7 -13.88 12.84 -11.29
N GLU A 8 -14.36 13.85 -12.02
CA GLU A 8 -15.63 13.76 -12.76
C GLU A 8 -15.58 12.64 -13.84
N ARG A 9 -14.43 12.47 -14.49
CA ARG A 9 -14.24 11.37 -15.42
C ARG A 9 -14.29 10.00 -14.72
N ILE A 10 -13.65 9.87 -13.56
CA ILE A 10 -13.67 8.65 -12.74
C ILE A 10 -15.11 8.33 -12.32
N LYS A 11 -15.87 9.32 -11.81
CA LYS A 11 -17.28 9.15 -11.45
C LYS A 11 -18.13 8.61 -12.61
N SER A 12 -17.87 9.07 -13.82
CA SER A 12 -18.56 8.58 -15.02
C SER A 12 -18.26 7.11 -15.35
N ILE A 13 -17.10 6.58 -14.93
CA ILE A 13 -16.64 5.21 -15.20
C ILE A 13 -17.17 4.20 -14.18
N ILE A 14 -17.07 4.53 -12.89
CA ILE A 14 -17.37 3.58 -11.79
C ILE A 14 -18.59 3.95 -10.96
N GLY A 15 -19.25 5.05 -11.30
CA GLY A 15 -20.33 5.62 -10.49
C GLY A 15 -19.82 6.42 -9.30
N GLU A 16 -20.70 7.20 -8.70
CA GLU A 16 -20.34 8.12 -7.61
C GLU A 16 -20.45 7.49 -6.21
N ALA A 17 -21.14 6.35 -6.10
CA ALA A 17 -21.38 5.69 -4.82
C ALA A 17 -20.07 5.31 -4.12
N ASP A 18 -19.98 5.61 -2.84
CA ASP A 18 -18.86 5.26 -1.95
C ASP A 18 -17.50 5.86 -2.33
N LEU A 19 -17.49 6.94 -3.10
CA LEU A 19 -16.29 7.71 -3.42
C LEU A 19 -16.17 8.88 -2.45
N ILE A 20 -14.99 9.04 -1.84
CA ILE A 20 -14.70 10.15 -0.94
C ILE A 20 -13.57 10.98 -1.54
N TRP A 21 -13.90 12.19 -1.99
CA TRP A 21 -12.92 13.15 -2.46
C TRP A 21 -12.42 14.00 -1.29
N VAL A 22 -11.11 14.14 -1.17
CA VAL A 22 -10.47 14.91 -0.12
C VAL A 22 -9.54 15.94 -0.75
N ASP A 23 -9.84 17.22 -0.57
CA ASP A 23 -9.08 18.37 -1.09
C ASP A 23 -8.98 19.53 -0.08
N ASP A 24 -9.52 19.34 1.11
CA ASP A 24 -9.56 20.31 2.21
C ASP A 24 -8.41 20.15 3.21
N GLN A 25 -7.51 19.20 2.98
CA GLN A 25 -6.36 18.92 3.84
C GLN A 25 -5.04 19.43 3.22
N PRO A 26 -4.02 19.68 4.06
CA PRO A 26 -2.69 19.98 3.54
C PRO A 26 -2.13 18.84 2.68
N GLY A 27 -1.60 19.18 1.49
CA GLY A 27 -1.04 18.22 0.54
C GLY A 27 -1.84 18.12 -0.75
N ASP A 28 -1.50 17.12 -1.57
CA ASP A 28 -2.20 16.89 -2.82
C ASP A 28 -3.58 16.25 -2.59
N PRO A 29 -4.60 16.65 -3.36
CA PRO A 29 -5.92 16.06 -3.26
C PRO A 29 -5.91 14.58 -3.68
N TYR A 30 -6.76 13.78 -3.04
CA TYR A 30 -6.84 12.35 -3.30
C TYR A 30 -8.29 11.83 -3.29
N LEU A 31 -8.49 10.68 -3.92
CA LEU A 31 -9.76 9.97 -3.96
C LEU A 31 -9.66 8.65 -3.19
N VAL A 32 -10.52 8.49 -2.19
CA VAL A 32 -10.71 7.20 -1.52
C VAL A 32 -11.77 6.40 -2.28
N ILE A 33 -11.46 5.16 -2.58
CA ILE A 33 -12.33 4.24 -3.31
C ILE A 33 -12.51 2.92 -2.55
N PRO A 34 -13.67 2.25 -2.69
CA PRO A 34 -13.85 0.89 -2.22
C PRO A 34 -12.87 -0.07 -2.92
N LYS A 35 -12.31 -1.03 -2.19
CA LYS A 35 -11.35 -2.02 -2.72
C LYS A 35 -11.91 -2.82 -3.91
N GLU A 36 -13.20 -3.09 -3.90
CA GLU A 36 -13.90 -3.83 -4.95
C GLU A 36 -13.92 -3.09 -6.29
N LYS A 37 -13.81 -1.76 -6.27
CA LYS A 37 -13.80 -0.92 -7.48
C LYS A 37 -12.39 -0.72 -8.04
N LEU A 38 -11.34 -1.03 -7.26
CA LEU A 38 -9.94 -0.72 -7.61
C LEU A 38 -9.53 -1.27 -8.97
N ARG A 39 -9.65 -2.58 -9.17
CA ARG A 39 -9.19 -3.23 -10.41
C ARG A 39 -9.91 -2.69 -11.64
N ARG A 40 -11.24 -2.56 -11.54
CA ARG A 40 -12.05 -2.00 -12.65
C ARG A 40 -11.64 -0.57 -12.95
N LEU A 41 -11.46 0.25 -11.93
CA LEU A 41 -11.03 1.64 -12.10
C LEU A 41 -9.64 1.71 -12.72
N ALA A 42 -8.67 0.95 -12.20
CA ALA A 42 -7.29 0.95 -12.68
C ALA A 42 -7.19 0.59 -14.18
N ILE A 43 -7.92 -0.43 -14.65
CA ILE A 43 -7.99 -0.78 -16.07
C ILE A 43 -8.48 0.41 -16.90
N ASN A 44 -9.56 1.07 -16.45
CA ASN A 44 -10.12 2.20 -17.17
C ASN A 44 -9.21 3.44 -17.11
N MET A 45 -8.59 3.73 -15.98
CA MET A 45 -7.66 4.86 -15.87
C MET A 45 -6.47 4.74 -16.82
N LYS A 46 -5.96 3.53 -17.02
CA LYS A 46 -4.90 3.27 -18.00
C LYS A 46 -5.42 3.30 -19.44
N GLY A 47 -6.59 2.72 -19.69
CA GLY A 47 -7.14 2.53 -21.06
C GLY A 47 -7.88 3.75 -21.62
N ASP A 48 -8.43 4.62 -20.77
CA ASP A 48 -9.16 5.80 -21.21
C ASP A 48 -8.22 6.81 -21.86
N PRO A 49 -8.43 7.23 -23.12
CA PRO A 49 -7.53 8.11 -23.85
C PRO A 49 -7.43 9.53 -23.25
N HIS A 50 -8.39 9.95 -22.42
CA HIS A 50 -8.37 11.25 -21.74
C HIS A 50 -7.65 11.20 -20.40
N LEU A 51 -7.64 10.05 -19.74
CA LEU A 51 -6.92 9.82 -18.49
C LEU A 51 -5.50 9.34 -18.75
N ALA A 52 -5.34 8.26 -19.50
CA ALA A 52 -4.10 7.64 -19.95
C ALA A 52 -3.04 7.56 -18.82
N PHE A 53 -3.44 7.06 -17.63
CA PHE A 53 -2.50 6.84 -16.53
C PHE A 53 -1.62 5.63 -16.84
N ASP A 54 -0.56 5.87 -17.60
CA ASP A 54 0.38 4.86 -18.06
C ASP A 54 1.39 4.43 -17.01
N THR A 55 1.60 5.24 -15.98
CA THR A 55 2.66 5.06 -14.98
C THR A 55 2.11 5.05 -13.56
N LEU A 56 2.41 3.98 -12.83
CA LEU A 56 2.33 3.93 -11.36
C LEU A 56 3.68 4.40 -10.81
N MET A 57 3.70 5.59 -10.22
CA MET A 57 4.93 6.21 -9.69
C MET A 57 5.30 5.60 -8.35
N CYS A 58 4.31 5.38 -7.49
CA CYS A 58 4.50 4.85 -6.14
C CYS A 58 3.25 4.10 -5.70
N LEU A 59 3.45 3.02 -4.96
CA LEU A 59 2.43 2.30 -4.21
C LEU A 59 2.96 2.10 -2.80
N SER A 60 2.24 2.59 -1.80
CA SER A 60 2.67 2.55 -0.40
C SER A 60 1.56 2.02 0.49
N GLY A 61 1.94 1.29 1.54
CA GLY A 61 1.08 0.94 2.66
C GLY A 61 1.14 2.01 3.74
N VAL A 62 0.04 2.20 4.45
CA VAL A 62 -0.03 3.05 5.64
C VAL A 62 -0.85 2.33 6.70
N HIS A 63 -0.40 2.38 7.94
CA HIS A 63 -1.14 1.90 9.09
C HIS A 63 -1.57 3.09 9.96
N ASN A 64 -2.87 3.34 10.05
CA ASN A 64 -3.46 4.38 10.87
C ASN A 64 -4.06 3.75 12.14
N MET A 65 -3.43 4.03 13.29
CA MET A 65 -3.98 3.71 14.60
C MET A 65 -4.66 4.96 15.17
N GLY A 66 -5.91 5.20 14.75
CA GLY A 66 -6.76 6.27 15.25
C GLY A 66 -7.94 5.73 16.07
N GLU A 67 -9.10 6.36 15.94
CA GLU A 67 -10.35 5.83 16.51
C GLU A 67 -10.76 4.49 15.86
N GLN A 68 -10.37 4.31 14.60
CA GLN A 68 -10.49 3.05 13.87
C GLN A 68 -9.08 2.58 13.50
N ASP A 69 -8.82 1.28 13.73
CA ASP A 69 -7.61 0.64 13.29
C ASP A 69 -7.79 0.25 11.82
N GLU A 70 -7.12 1.00 10.92
CA GLU A 70 -7.25 0.80 9.48
C GLU A 70 -5.89 0.80 8.78
N MET A 71 -5.82 0.02 7.71
CA MET A 71 -4.72 0.06 6.75
C MET A 71 -5.14 0.81 5.50
N GLU A 72 -4.21 1.52 4.88
CA GLU A 72 -4.44 2.15 3.58
C GLU A 72 -3.41 1.66 2.57
N VAL A 73 -3.84 1.54 1.32
CA VAL A 73 -2.94 1.43 0.16
C VAL A 73 -3.09 2.69 -0.67
N VAL A 74 -1.98 3.38 -0.87
CA VAL A 74 -1.91 4.66 -1.58
C VAL A 74 -1.24 4.46 -2.93
N TYR A 75 -1.89 4.88 -4.00
CA TYR A 75 -1.43 4.76 -5.38
C TYR A 75 -1.18 6.16 -5.95
N HIS A 76 0.06 6.46 -6.31
CA HIS A 76 0.41 7.68 -7.03
C HIS A 76 0.53 7.36 -8.51
N LEU A 77 -0.38 7.90 -9.29
CA LEU A 77 -0.52 7.66 -10.72
C LEU A 77 -0.10 8.87 -11.53
N CYS A 78 0.54 8.64 -12.66
CA CYS A 78 0.95 9.68 -13.59
C CYS A 78 0.55 9.31 -15.02
N SER A 79 0.13 10.32 -15.77
CA SER A 79 0.00 10.26 -17.21
C SER A 79 1.14 11.05 -17.85
N LEU A 80 2.08 10.35 -18.48
CA LEU A 80 3.17 10.98 -19.23
C LEU A 80 2.63 11.73 -20.44
N ARG A 81 1.59 11.17 -21.06
CA ARG A 81 0.93 11.76 -22.23
C ARG A 81 0.29 13.12 -21.93
N HIS A 82 -0.43 13.21 -20.80
CA HIS A 82 -1.20 14.40 -20.45
C HIS A 82 -0.54 15.24 -19.36
N ARG A 83 0.60 14.79 -18.81
CA ARG A 83 1.38 15.49 -17.77
C ARG A 83 0.52 15.86 -16.56
N HIS A 84 -0.29 14.92 -16.10
CA HIS A 84 -1.06 15.07 -14.86
C HIS A 84 -0.81 13.89 -13.91
N GLN A 85 -1.06 14.13 -12.64
CA GLN A 85 -0.93 13.14 -11.58
C GLN A 85 -2.25 13.00 -10.85
N PHE A 86 -2.45 11.87 -10.20
CA PHE A 86 -3.62 11.61 -9.38
C PHE A 86 -3.31 10.62 -8.27
N ILE A 87 -3.92 10.82 -7.10
CA ILE A 87 -3.72 9.94 -5.96
C ILE A 87 -5.01 9.19 -5.68
N LEU A 88 -4.91 7.86 -5.64
CA LEU A 88 -5.96 6.98 -5.16
C LEU A 88 -5.57 6.39 -3.82
N LYS A 89 -6.55 6.23 -2.92
CA LYS A 89 -6.41 5.48 -1.69
C LYS A 89 -7.47 4.40 -1.59
N VAL A 90 -7.07 3.27 -1.08
CA VAL A 90 -7.98 2.18 -0.68
C VAL A 90 -7.81 1.98 0.81
N LYS A 91 -8.91 2.12 1.56
CA LYS A 91 -8.95 1.85 2.99
C LYS A 91 -9.38 0.42 3.25
N LEU A 92 -8.74 -0.20 4.21
CA LEU A 92 -8.96 -1.59 4.61
C LEU A 92 -9.13 -1.61 6.14
N ASP A 93 -10.34 -1.91 6.59
CA ASP A 93 -10.59 -2.09 8.02
C ASP A 93 -9.74 -3.25 8.55
N ARG A 94 -9.01 -3.03 9.62
CA ARG A 94 -8.20 -4.04 10.25
C ARG A 94 -9.06 -4.86 11.22
N PRO A 95 -9.24 -6.17 11.01
CA PRO A 95 -10.06 -6.97 11.90
C PRO A 95 -9.39 -7.12 13.28
N ALA A 96 -10.20 -7.19 14.33
CA ALA A 96 -9.75 -7.29 15.73
C ALA A 96 -8.81 -8.49 16.01
N PHE A 97 -8.83 -9.51 15.17
CA PHE A 97 -7.98 -10.71 15.28
C PHE A 97 -6.83 -10.73 14.26
N PHE A 98 -6.36 -9.58 13.84
CA PHE A 98 -5.11 -9.47 13.09
C PHE A 98 -3.96 -10.02 13.98
N PRO A 99 -3.02 -10.83 13.47
CA PRO A 99 -2.60 -11.03 12.07
C PRO A 99 -3.23 -12.23 11.36
N HIS A 100 -4.13 -12.96 11.95
CA HIS A 100 -4.70 -14.19 11.36
C HIS A 100 -5.68 -13.92 10.19
N PHE A 101 -6.15 -12.68 10.04
CA PHE A 101 -6.93 -12.25 8.90
C PHE A 101 -6.07 -11.43 7.95
N TYR A 102 -5.88 -11.92 6.72
CA TYR A 102 -5.21 -11.15 5.68
C TYR A 102 -6.13 -10.05 5.17
N LEU A 103 -5.71 -8.80 5.30
CA LEU A 103 -6.30 -7.68 4.58
C LEU A 103 -6.07 -7.89 3.08
N ARG A 104 -7.13 -7.87 2.30
CA ARG A 104 -7.07 -8.23 0.87
C ARG A 104 -7.50 -7.08 0.00
N VAL A 105 -6.74 -6.85 -1.07
CA VAL A 105 -7.03 -5.93 -2.15
C VAL A 105 -6.61 -6.58 -3.48
N ASP A 106 -7.29 -6.24 -4.57
CA ASP A 106 -6.91 -6.76 -5.88
C ASP A 106 -5.54 -6.22 -6.32
N SER A 107 -4.69 -7.09 -6.85
CA SER A 107 -3.43 -6.70 -7.48
C SER A 107 -3.67 -5.88 -8.74
N VAL A 108 -2.85 -4.85 -8.92
CA VAL A 108 -2.77 -4.05 -10.14
C VAL A 108 -1.48 -4.30 -10.94
N SER A 109 -0.71 -5.34 -10.59
CA SER A 109 0.55 -5.71 -11.25
C SER A 109 0.36 -6.09 -12.73
N GLY A 110 -0.77 -6.70 -13.08
CA GLY A 110 -1.15 -6.96 -14.47
C GLY A 110 -1.54 -5.69 -15.26
N ILE A 111 -1.74 -4.56 -14.58
CA ILE A 111 -2.06 -3.27 -15.20
C ILE A 111 -0.80 -2.41 -15.29
N TRP A 112 -0.10 -2.23 -14.20
CA TRP A 112 1.18 -1.52 -14.12
C TRP A 112 2.26 -2.47 -13.60
N SER A 113 3.22 -2.82 -14.43
CA SER A 113 4.28 -3.78 -14.08
C SER A 113 5.12 -3.36 -12.85
N ALA A 114 5.26 -2.06 -12.62
CA ALA A 114 5.94 -1.54 -11.43
C ALA A 114 5.26 -1.97 -10.12
N ALA A 115 3.94 -2.18 -10.13
CA ALA A 115 3.20 -2.63 -8.97
C ALA A 115 3.68 -3.98 -8.44
N ALA A 116 4.20 -4.86 -9.31
CA ALA A 116 4.63 -6.19 -8.90
C ALA A 116 5.67 -6.18 -7.77
N TRP A 117 6.58 -5.22 -7.76
CA TRP A 117 7.57 -5.06 -6.69
C TRP A 117 7.03 -4.30 -5.49
N MET A 118 6.27 -3.23 -5.74
CA MET A 118 5.72 -2.37 -4.70
C MET A 118 4.66 -3.09 -3.86
N GLU A 119 3.82 -3.92 -4.49
CA GLU A 119 2.82 -4.75 -3.79
C GLU A 119 3.47 -5.78 -2.88
N ARG A 120 4.60 -6.38 -3.30
CA ARG A 120 5.38 -7.29 -2.46
C ARG A 120 6.01 -6.57 -1.27
N GLU A 121 6.51 -5.35 -1.45
CA GLU A 121 7.03 -4.52 -0.37
C GLU A 121 5.93 -4.20 0.65
N VAL A 122 4.76 -3.74 0.19
CA VAL A 122 3.63 -3.46 1.06
C VAL A 122 3.14 -4.71 1.80
N TYR A 123 3.09 -5.86 1.13
CA TYR A 123 2.80 -7.12 1.80
C TYR A 123 3.83 -7.41 2.88
N ASP A 124 5.11 -7.33 2.55
CA ASP A 124 6.19 -7.70 3.45
C ASP A 124 6.20 -6.82 4.72
N MET A 125 5.96 -5.52 4.55
CA MET A 125 6.02 -4.53 5.64
C MET A 125 4.72 -4.40 6.43
N PHE A 126 3.56 -4.57 5.79
CA PHE A 126 2.24 -4.29 6.40
C PHE A 126 1.30 -5.49 6.46
N GLY A 127 1.59 -6.59 5.77
CA GLY A 127 0.73 -7.77 5.75
C GLY A 127 -0.50 -7.66 4.86
N ILE A 128 -0.57 -6.69 3.97
CA ILE A 128 -1.67 -6.53 3.02
C ILE A 128 -1.50 -7.50 1.86
N HIS A 129 -2.50 -8.36 1.62
CA HIS A 129 -2.45 -9.39 0.59
C HIS A 129 -3.03 -8.89 -0.74
N PHE A 130 -2.24 -8.94 -1.82
CA PHE A 130 -2.66 -8.54 -3.17
C PHE A 130 -3.15 -9.74 -3.97
N VAL A 131 -4.48 -9.82 -4.13
CA VAL A 131 -5.14 -10.95 -4.81
C VAL A 131 -4.88 -10.91 -6.31
N GLY A 132 -4.39 -12.02 -6.86
CA GLY A 132 -4.07 -12.12 -8.29
C GLY A 132 -2.69 -11.59 -8.68
N HIS A 133 -1.80 -11.43 -7.71
CA HIS A 133 -0.38 -11.17 -7.96
C HIS A 133 0.33 -12.46 -8.37
N ASP A 134 1.08 -12.44 -9.47
CA ASP A 134 1.68 -13.66 -10.07
C ASP A 134 2.84 -14.25 -9.27
N ASP A 135 3.66 -13.41 -8.62
CA ASP A 135 4.83 -13.84 -7.81
C ASP A 135 4.76 -13.25 -6.39
N PHE A 136 3.79 -13.74 -5.61
CA PHE A 136 3.49 -13.19 -4.29
C PHE A 136 4.31 -13.86 -3.19
N ARG A 137 5.45 -13.25 -2.87
CA ARG A 137 6.39 -13.69 -1.82
C ARG A 137 7.04 -12.49 -1.16
N ARG A 138 7.62 -12.67 0.02
CA ARG A 138 8.39 -11.62 0.71
C ARG A 138 9.48 -11.05 -0.20
N LEU A 139 9.80 -9.79 -0.03
CA LEU A 139 10.75 -9.04 -0.86
C LEU A 139 12.01 -8.64 -0.08
N LEU A 140 11.83 -8.05 1.09
CA LEU A 140 12.90 -7.43 1.88
C LEU A 140 13.32 -8.32 3.05
N LEU A 141 12.35 -8.97 3.69
CA LEU A 141 12.59 -9.79 4.87
C LEU A 141 12.87 -11.24 4.49
N PRO A 142 13.65 -11.97 5.31
CA PRO A 142 13.81 -13.41 5.20
C PRO A 142 12.48 -14.14 5.28
N THR A 143 12.41 -15.35 4.71
CA THR A 143 11.17 -16.15 4.66
C THR A 143 10.69 -16.62 6.03
N ASP A 144 11.60 -16.74 6.98
CA ASP A 144 11.39 -17.15 8.37
C ASP A 144 11.13 -15.97 9.32
N TRP A 145 11.09 -14.72 8.80
CA TRP A 145 10.77 -13.55 9.61
C TRP A 145 9.31 -13.55 10.06
N GLU A 146 9.09 -13.32 11.35
CA GLU A 146 7.76 -13.27 11.94
C GLU A 146 7.18 -11.84 11.92
N GLY A 147 5.93 -11.74 11.48
CA GLY A 147 5.18 -10.48 11.46
C GLY A 147 5.53 -9.53 10.31
N HIS A 148 5.15 -8.26 10.47
CA HIS A 148 5.26 -7.19 9.48
C HIS A 148 5.73 -5.90 10.16
N PRO A 149 7.00 -5.50 9.97
CA PRO A 149 7.67 -4.51 10.83
C PRO A 149 7.12 -3.08 10.77
N LEU A 150 6.40 -2.69 9.72
CA LEU A 150 5.83 -1.34 9.64
C LEU A 150 4.40 -1.25 10.18
N GLN A 151 3.87 -2.33 10.74
CA GLN A 151 2.67 -2.24 11.57
C GLN A 151 3.02 -1.53 12.88
N LYS A 152 2.18 -0.59 13.31
CA LYS A 152 2.48 0.24 14.50
C LYS A 152 2.45 -0.53 15.83
N ASP A 153 1.79 -1.67 15.86
CA ASP A 153 1.73 -2.60 16.99
C ASP A 153 2.69 -3.79 16.85
N TYR A 154 3.57 -3.76 15.83
CA TYR A 154 4.59 -4.77 15.64
C TYR A 154 5.56 -4.79 16.83
N GLN A 155 5.84 -5.99 17.32
CA GLN A 155 6.86 -6.25 18.32
C GLN A 155 7.91 -7.18 17.72
N GLU A 156 9.14 -6.75 17.75
CA GLU A 156 10.26 -7.55 17.31
C GLU A 156 10.47 -8.75 18.25
N SER A 157 10.84 -9.89 17.68
CA SER A 157 11.23 -11.05 18.49
C SER A 157 12.52 -10.76 19.25
N ASP A 158 12.61 -11.17 20.51
CA ASP A 158 13.81 -10.95 21.35
C ASP A 158 15.05 -11.64 20.79
N VAL A 159 14.87 -12.69 19.98
CA VAL A 159 15.95 -13.47 19.36
C VAL A 159 15.60 -13.80 17.92
N TYR A 160 16.52 -13.54 17.00
CA TYR A 160 16.44 -13.98 15.61
C TYR A 160 17.66 -14.79 15.21
N GLN A 161 17.44 -16.04 14.73
CA GLN A 161 18.50 -16.99 14.34
C GLN A 161 19.57 -17.23 15.42
N GLY A 162 19.17 -17.17 16.69
CA GLY A 162 20.07 -17.35 17.84
C GLY A 162 20.85 -16.11 18.27
N ILE A 163 20.55 -14.96 17.64
CA ILE A 163 21.17 -13.67 17.98
C ILE A 163 20.10 -12.81 18.66
N GLY A 164 20.46 -12.23 19.83
CA GLY A 164 19.61 -11.26 20.52
C GLY A 164 19.40 -10.01 19.67
N THR A 165 18.14 -9.55 19.60
CA THR A 165 17.75 -8.37 18.81
C THR A 165 17.59 -7.13 19.70
N THR A 166 17.57 -7.30 21.02
CA THR A 166 17.45 -6.19 21.95
C THR A 166 18.73 -5.34 21.95
N ARG A 167 18.57 -4.03 22.02
CA ARG A 167 19.69 -3.08 21.95
C ARG A 167 20.72 -3.32 23.08
N GLU A 168 20.25 -3.71 24.26
CA GLU A 168 21.10 -3.99 25.41
C GLU A 168 22.01 -5.22 25.20
N GLU A 169 21.48 -6.27 24.53
CA GLU A 169 22.26 -7.46 24.20
C GLU A 169 23.29 -7.18 23.11
N ILE A 170 22.95 -6.37 22.11
CA ILE A 170 23.87 -5.97 21.04
C ILE A 170 25.03 -5.13 21.60
N GLU A 171 24.73 -4.17 22.48
CA GLU A 171 25.76 -3.35 23.15
C GLU A 171 26.66 -4.19 24.04
N GLY A 172 26.14 -5.24 24.69
CA GLY A 172 26.91 -6.20 25.48
C GLY A 172 27.92 -6.99 24.63
N VAL A 173 27.49 -7.51 23.49
CA VAL A 173 28.35 -8.29 22.56
C VAL A 173 29.48 -7.40 22.00
N LEU A 174 29.17 -6.16 21.61
CA LEU A 174 30.15 -5.22 21.08
C LEU A 174 31.19 -4.78 22.14
N ALA A 175 30.81 -4.75 23.41
CA ALA A 175 31.72 -4.43 24.52
C ALA A 175 32.70 -5.57 24.82
N GLU A 176 32.26 -6.83 24.67
CA GLU A 176 33.12 -8.03 24.86
C GLU A 176 34.14 -8.19 23.73
N GLU A 177 33.84 -7.82 22.51
CA GLU A 177 34.79 -7.87 21.38
C GLU A 177 35.83 -6.75 21.39
N SER A 178 35.65 -5.71 22.23
CA SER A 178 36.50 -4.54 22.28
C SER A 178 37.51 -4.58 23.46
N GLY A 179 37.52 -5.61 24.29
CA GLY A 179 38.39 -5.83 25.46
C GLY A 179 39.39 -6.94 25.18
#